data_97e81036ce8d22442016179aa5e27572
#
_entry.id   97e81036ce8d22442016179aa5e27572
#
_cell.length_a   1.000
_cell.length_b   1.000
_cell.length_c   1.000
_cell.angle_alpha   90.00
_cell.angle_beta   90.00
_cell.angle_gamma   90.00
#
_symmetry.space_group_name_H-M   'P 1'
#
loop_
_entity.id
_entity.type
_entity.pdbx_description
1 polymer ?
#
loop_
_entity_poly.entity_id
_entity_poly.type
_entity_poly.pdbx_seq_one_letter_code
_entity_poly.pdbx_strand_id
1 'polypeptide(L)'
;AFLPILVGFSATKRFGGNVYLGGAMGAAMVSTSLLPASSMSDGTARANFWIYHGTTQCVIGQTDCDITSAVDHWSLFGLHVDKIGYQSMVIPVLCVAWIMSVIEKWLHKRLSGTTDFLLTPLLTLLTTGFLTFVVVGPLTRELSIWITDGLNWMYTTLGAVGGLLFGLVYSPIVVTGLHQSFPAVEIPLLQGAGDFIFPIASVANVAQGAVALAVFFNTRDAKMKGLAGASGASAVFGITEPAIFGVNLRLRWPFFIGMGAAAIS
;
A
#
# COMPACT_ATOMS: atom_id res chain seq x y z
N ALA A 1 2.53 -10.71 1.77
CA ALA A 1 1.87 -10.86 3.07
C ALA A 1 2.73 -10.32 4.23
N PHE A 2 4.07 -10.47 4.20
CA PHE A 2 4.94 -10.05 5.32
C PHE A 2 5.24 -8.55 5.38
N LEU A 3 5.07 -7.82 4.29
CA LEU A 3 5.41 -6.39 4.22
C LEU A 3 4.74 -5.54 5.32
N PRO A 4 3.42 -5.65 5.58
CA PRO A 4 2.77 -4.90 6.65
C PRO A 4 3.34 -5.18 8.04
N ILE A 5 3.77 -6.39 8.30
CA ILE A 5 4.39 -6.77 9.57
C ILE A 5 5.72 -6.04 9.75
N LEU A 6 6.59 -6.10 8.73
CA LEU A 6 7.91 -5.44 8.75
C LEU A 6 7.77 -3.91 8.82
N VAL A 7 6.82 -3.35 8.07
CA VAL A 7 6.51 -1.91 8.12
C VAL A 7 5.96 -1.54 9.49
N GLY A 8 5.08 -2.36 10.07
CA GLY A 8 4.55 -2.17 11.43
C GLY A 8 5.65 -2.08 12.48
N PHE A 9 6.61 -3.01 12.47
CA PHE A 9 7.80 -2.96 13.33
C PHE A 9 8.60 -1.66 13.14
N SER A 10 8.95 -1.36 11.88
CA SER A 10 9.83 -0.25 11.53
C SER A 10 9.19 1.12 11.79
N ALA A 11 7.92 1.29 11.38
CA ALA A 11 7.18 2.53 11.55
C ALA A 11 6.92 2.84 13.03
N THR A 12 6.49 1.84 13.82
CA THR A 12 6.26 2.04 15.26
C THR A 12 7.55 2.43 15.98
N LYS A 13 8.69 1.81 15.62
CA LYS A 13 10.00 2.23 16.12
C LYS A 13 10.29 3.70 15.80
N ARG A 14 9.98 4.12 14.57
CA ARG A 14 10.19 5.52 14.14
C ARG A 14 9.29 6.51 14.87
N PHE A 15 8.05 6.11 15.16
CA PHE A 15 7.10 6.93 15.91
C PHE A 15 7.30 6.87 17.44
N GLY A 16 8.25 6.04 17.91
CA GLY A 16 8.60 5.91 19.33
C GLY A 16 7.55 5.19 20.17
N GLY A 17 6.83 4.24 19.58
CA GLY A 17 5.95 3.28 20.23
C GLY A 17 6.63 1.91 20.40
N ASN A 18 5.90 0.96 20.99
CA ASN A 18 6.35 -0.41 21.21
C ASN A 18 6.38 -1.19 19.90
N VAL A 19 7.56 -1.60 19.48
CA VAL A 19 7.83 -2.27 18.20
C VAL A 19 7.06 -3.59 18.08
N TYR A 20 6.92 -4.33 19.18
CA TYR A 20 6.22 -5.63 19.17
C TYR A 20 4.71 -5.45 18.96
N LEU A 21 4.11 -4.40 19.53
CA LEU A 21 2.72 -4.06 19.27
C LEU A 21 2.51 -3.69 17.79
N GLY A 22 3.48 -2.94 17.21
CA GLY A 22 3.46 -2.61 15.79
C GLY A 22 3.50 -3.81 14.87
N GLY A 23 4.35 -4.78 15.18
CA GLY A 23 4.41 -6.05 14.45
C GLY A 23 3.14 -6.88 14.62
N ALA A 24 2.59 -6.96 15.84
CA ALA A 24 1.34 -7.66 16.13
C ALA A 24 0.15 -7.04 15.37
N MET A 25 0.07 -5.71 15.34
CA MET A 25 -0.98 -5.01 14.57
C MET A 25 -0.83 -5.23 13.06
N GLY A 26 0.41 -5.16 12.54
CA GLY A 26 0.71 -5.48 11.15
C GLY A 26 0.31 -6.93 10.80
N ALA A 27 0.53 -7.89 11.70
CA ALA A 27 0.10 -9.28 11.53
C ALA A 27 -1.44 -9.41 11.54
N ALA A 28 -2.13 -8.70 12.42
CA ALA A 28 -3.58 -8.67 12.46
C ALA A 28 -4.19 -8.14 11.15
N MET A 29 -3.57 -7.12 10.55
CA MET A 29 -4.01 -6.51 9.28
C MET A 29 -3.85 -7.44 8.06
N VAL A 30 -3.01 -8.47 8.14
CA VAL A 30 -2.79 -9.46 7.05
C VAL A 30 -3.24 -10.86 7.43
N SER A 31 -4.06 -11.00 8.46
CA SER A 31 -4.57 -12.28 8.91
C SER A 31 -5.24 -13.06 7.77
N THR A 32 -5.06 -14.37 7.77
CA THR A 32 -5.68 -15.27 6.78
C THR A 32 -7.21 -15.34 6.89
N SER A 33 -7.78 -14.87 8.00
CA SER A 33 -9.23 -14.72 8.18
C SER A 33 -9.80 -13.51 7.44
N LEU A 34 -8.95 -12.65 6.88
CA LEU A 34 -9.34 -11.47 6.10
C LEU A 34 -9.22 -11.78 4.61
N LEU A 35 -10.20 -11.33 3.83
CA LEU A 35 -10.13 -11.43 2.38
C LEU A 35 -9.04 -10.49 1.85
N PRO A 36 -8.15 -10.95 0.95
CA PRO A 36 -7.18 -10.07 0.32
C PRO A 36 -7.88 -8.96 -0.45
N ALA A 37 -7.43 -7.71 -0.28
CA ALA A 37 -7.98 -6.58 -1.04
C ALA A 37 -7.86 -6.77 -2.57
N SER A 38 -6.86 -7.53 -3.02
CA SER A 38 -6.66 -7.89 -4.43
C SER A 38 -7.70 -8.89 -4.98
N SER A 39 -8.46 -9.59 -4.13
CA SER A 39 -9.54 -10.49 -4.58
C SER A 39 -10.88 -9.77 -4.77
N MET A 40 -10.96 -8.50 -4.44
CA MET A 40 -12.12 -7.66 -4.70
C MET A 40 -11.96 -7.04 -6.09
N SER A 41 -12.16 -7.85 -7.13
CA SER A 41 -12.26 -7.37 -8.49
C SER A 41 -13.64 -6.75 -8.71
N ASP A 42 -13.67 -5.67 -9.47
CA ASP A 42 -14.83 -4.96 -9.99
C ASP A 42 -15.55 -4.02 -9.02
N GLY A 43 -15.41 -2.72 -9.25
CA GLY A 43 -16.34 -1.63 -8.95
C GLY A 43 -17.22 -1.69 -7.70
N THR A 44 -17.41 -2.87 -7.16
CA THR A 44 -18.24 -3.22 -6.01
C THR A 44 -17.64 -2.82 -4.67
N ALA A 45 -16.35 -2.51 -4.62
CA ALA A 45 -15.70 -1.92 -3.43
C ALA A 45 -16.26 -0.51 -3.09
N ARG A 46 -17.08 0.05 -3.96
CA ARG A 46 -17.85 1.29 -3.75
C ARG A 46 -19.11 1.12 -2.90
N ALA A 47 -19.42 -0.09 -2.45
CA ALA A 47 -20.56 -0.29 -1.58
C ALA A 47 -20.37 0.46 -0.27
N ASN A 48 -21.04 1.57 -0.21
CA ASN A 48 -21.47 2.36 0.91
C ASN A 48 -20.77 2.07 2.25
N PHE A 49 -19.80 2.89 2.56
CA PHE A 49 -18.98 2.92 3.76
C PHE A 49 -19.75 2.71 5.10
N TRP A 50 -21.04 2.97 5.17
CA TRP A 50 -21.84 2.93 6.40
C TRP A 50 -23.23 2.28 6.27
N ILE A 51 -23.69 1.93 5.08
CA ILE A 51 -25.06 1.44 4.89
C ILE A 51 -25.04 0.19 4.03
N TYR A 52 -25.17 -0.96 4.68
CA TYR A 52 -25.36 -2.24 4.03
C TYR A 52 -26.86 -2.49 3.83
N HIS A 53 -27.31 -2.60 2.61
CA HIS A 53 -28.63 -3.09 2.28
C HIS A 53 -28.56 -4.51 1.71
N GLY A 54 -28.76 -5.47 2.57
CA GLY A 54 -29.47 -6.74 2.43
C GLY A 54 -29.11 -7.74 1.35
N THR A 55 -28.72 -8.87 1.80
CA THR A 55 -29.04 -10.25 1.35
C THR A 55 -29.39 -10.49 -0.12
N THR A 56 -28.41 -10.92 -0.91
CA THR A 56 -28.64 -11.92 -1.94
C THR A 56 -27.38 -12.78 -2.05
N GLN A 57 -27.49 -14.07 -1.75
CA GLN A 57 -26.40 -15.03 -1.95
C GLN A 57 -26.27 -15.30 -3.44
N CYS A 58 -25.15 -14.94 -4.02
CA CYS A 58 -24.84 -15.27 -5.39
C CYS A 58 -24.16 -16.63 -5.49
N VAL A 59 -24.69 -17.49 -6.34
CA VAL A 59 -24.07 -18.74 -6.73
C VAL A 59 -23.16 -18.45 -7.93
N ILE A 60 -21.93 -18.95 -7.92
CA ILE A 60 -20.94 -18.81 -8.99
C ILE A 60 -21.57 -19.25 -10.32
N GLY A 61 -21.74 -18.31 -11.27
CA GLY A 61 -22.27 -18.58 -12.60
C GLY A 61 -23.50 -17.78 -13.02
N GLN A 62 -24.02 -16.87 -12.19
CA GLN A 62 -25.12 -15.95 -12.56
C GLN A 62 -24.57 -14.56 -12.93
N THR A 63 -25.00 -14.07 -14.10
CA THR A 63 -24.52 -12.81 -14.70
C THR A 63 -25.10 -11.53 -14.10
N ASP A 64 -26.04 -11.63 -13.14
CA ASP A 64 -26.74 -10.48 -12.51
C ASP A 64 -26.61 -10.49 -10.98
N CYS A 65 -25.46 -10.83 -10.50
CA CYS A 65 -25.22 -10.84 -9.05
C CYS A 65 -24.46 -9.60 -8.61
N ASP A 66 -25.06 -8.82 -7.70
CA ASP A 66 -24.36 -7.80 -6.90
C ASP A 66 -23.33 -8.48 -5.99
N ILE A 67 -22.05 -8.40 -6.35
CA ILE A 67 -20.94 -9.01 -5.62
C ILE A 67 -20.73 -8.37 -4.23
N THR A 68 -21.42 -7.28 -3.94
CA THR A 68 -21.47 -6.62 -2.63
C THR A 68 -21.91 -7.54 -1.48
N SER A 69 -22.55 -8.67 -1.80
CA SER A 69 -23.00 -9.65 -0.80
C SER A 69 -21.95 -10.72 -0.44
N ALA A 70 -20.81 -10.77 -1.13
CA ALA A 70 -19.79 -11.81 -0.94
C ALA A 70 -18.73 -11.46 0.10
N VAL A 71 -18.69 -10.25 0.62
CA VAL A 71 -17.71 -9.85 1.65
C VAL A 71 -18.25 -10.23 3.02
N ASP A 72 -17.57 -11.16 3.67
CA ASP A 72 -17.88 -11.50 5.06
C ASP A 72 -17.59 -10.28 5.96
N HIS A 73 -18.44 -10.03 6.94
CA HIS A 73 -18.37 -8.84 7.80
C HIS A 73 -18.51 -9.22 9.29
N TRP A 74 -17.95 -8.40 10.14
CA TRP A 74 -18.22 -8.43 11.57
C TRP A 74 -19.34 -7.43 11.90
N SER A 75 -20.29 -7.86 12.68
CA SER A 75 -21.25 -6.93 13.29
C SER A 75 -20.76 -6.55 14.69
N LEU A 76 -20.20 -5.35 14.82
CA LEU A 76 -19.69 -4.83 16.09
C LEU A 76 -20.59 -3.65 16.51
N PHE A 77 -21.34 -3.80 17.59
CA PHE A 77 -22.23 -2.76 18.14
C PHE A 77 -23.21 -2.14 17.11
N GLY A 78 -23.66 -2.96 16.14
CA GLY A 78 -24.52 -2.47 15.05
C GLY A 78 -23.79 -1.84 13.86
N LEU A 79 -22.45 -1.79 13.90
CA LEU A 79 -21.62 -1.39 12.77
C LEU A 79 -21.23 -2.64 11.97
N HIS A 80 -21.40 -2.58 10.66
CA HIS A 80 -20.90 -3.61 9.74
C HIS A 80 -19.46 -3.25 9.35
N VAL A 81 -18.53 -4.15 9.66
CA VAL A 81 -17.11 -3.98 9.40
C VAL A 81 -16.66 -5.08 8.46
N ASP A 82 -16.27 -4.74 7.25
CA ASP A 82 -15.83 -5.69 6.24
C ASP A 82 -14.53 -6.38 6.65
N LYS A 83 -14.49 -7.71 6.50
CA LYS A 83 -13.31 -8.53 6.75
C LYS A 83 -12.32 -8.45 5.60
N ILE A 84 -11.76 -7.28 5.35
CA ILE A 84 -10.81 -7.04 4.28
C ILE A 84 -9.42 -6.86 4.86
N GLY A 85 -8.46 -7.58 4.29
CA GLY A 85 -7.05 -7.49 4.68
C GLY A 85 -6.31 -6.40 3.92
N TYR A 86 -5.23 -5.93 4.52
CA TYR A 86 -4.37 -4.86 3.99
C TYR A 86 -3.03 -5.44 3.50
N GLN A 87 -3.07 -6.61 2.86
CA GLN A 87 -1.90 -7.25 2.29
C GLN A 87 -1.27 -6.31 1.25
N SER A 88 0.05 -6.16 1.33
CA SER A 88 0.85 -5.32 0.43
C SER A 88 0.59 -3.81 0.49
N MET A 89 -0.30 -3.33 1.36
CA MET A 89 -0.58 -1.91 1.53
C MET A 89 0.33 -1.30 2.59
N VAL A 90 1.05 -0.22 2.25
CA VAL A 90 1.99 0.46 3.16
C VAL A 90 1.32 1.60 3.92
N ILE A 91 0.50 2.41 3.25
CA ILE A 91 -0.12 3.61 3.84
C ILE A 91 -1.03 3.29 5.02
N PRO A 92 -1.97 2.33 4.93
CA PRO A 92 -2.78 1.97 6.09
C PRO A 92 -1.92 1.58 7.29
N VAL A 93 -0.85 0.80 7.06
CA VAL A 93 0.03 0.33 8.13
C VAL A 93 0.80 1.48 8.78
N LEU A 94 1.27 2.45 8.00
CA LEU A 94 1.93 3.65 8.54
C LEU A 94 0.98 4.48 9.40
N CYS A 95 -0.25 4.72 8.92
CA CYS A 95 -1.27 5.44 9.67
C CYS A 95 -1.60 4.73 10.99
N VAL A 96 -1.80 3.41 10.93
CA VAL A 96 -2.09 2.58 12.09
C VAL A 96 -0.94 2.58 13.10
N ALA A 97 0.31 2.45 12.64
CA ALA A 97 1.49 2.49 13.49
C ALA A 97 1.63 3.85 14.21
N TRP A 98 1.31 4.94 13.51
CA TRP A 98 1.30 6.27 14.10
C TRP A 98 0.19 6.41 15.16
N ILE A 99 -1.06 6.07 14.83
CA ILE A 99 -2.19 6.11 15.76
C ILE A 99 -1.91 5.26 17.00
N MET A 100 -1.42 4.05 16.80
CA MET A 100 -1.06 3.13 17.88
C MET A 100 -0.02 3.74 18.82
N SER A 101 1.04 4.34 18.27
CA SER A 101 2.08 4.99 19.05
C SER A 101 1.55 6.19 19.84
N VAL A 102 0.56 6.91 19.31
CA VAL A 102 -0.11 8.01 20.02
C VAL A 102 -0.96 7.50 21.19
N ILE A 103 -1.77 6.48 20.93
CA ILE A 103 -2.64 5.85 21.95
C ILE A 103 -1.80 5.26 23.08
N GLU A 104 -0.75 4.50 22.74
CA GLU A 104 0.16 3.90 23.71
C GLU A 104 0.78 4.95 24.63
N LYS A 105 1.35 6.02 24.06
CA LYS A 105 1.95 7.13 24.84
C LYS A 105 0.92 7.85 25.71
N TRP A 106 -0.31 7.97 25.24
CA TRP A 106 -1.38 8.58 26.01
C TRP A 106 -1.78 7.69 27.20
N LEU A 107 -1.89 6.37 26.99
CA LEU A 107 -2.20 5.40 28.06
C LEU A 107 -1.09 5.35 29.10
N HIS A 108 0.18 5.31 28.72
CA HIS A 108 1.33 5.35 29.65
C HIS A 108 1.36 6.60 30.54
N LYS A 109 0.80 7.72 30.07
CA LYS A 109 0.67 8.93 30.90
C LYS A 109 -0.48 8.87 31.90
N ARG A 110 -1.46 7.99 31.69
CA ARG A 110 -2.67 7.88 32.52
C ARG A 110 -2.62 6.71 33.48
N LEU A 111 -1.94 5.66 33.11
CA LEU A 111 -1.80 4.44 33.89
C LEU A 111 -0.42 4.42 34.57
N SER A 112 -0.30 3.72 35.70
CA SER A 112 0.96 3.62 36.43
C SER A 112 1.16 2.22 37.02
N GLY A 113 2.41 1.84 37.21
CA GLY A 113 2.79 0.59 37.86
C GLY A 113 2.31 -0.67 37.10
N THR A 114 1.82 -1.65 37.83
CA THR A 114 1.37 -2.94 37.29
C THR A 114 0.19 -2.79 36.31
N THR A 115 -0.68 -1.80 36.56
CA THR A 115 -1.83 -1.52 35.71
C THR A 115 -1.38 -1.06 34.32
N ASP A 116 -0.38 -0.20 34.27
CA ASP A 116 0.21 0.25 33.00
C ASP A 116 0.81 -0.91 32.20
N PHE A 117 1.60 -1.75 32.86
CA PHE A 117 2.25 -2.90 32.23
C PHE A 117 1.25 -3.88 31.59
N LEU A 118 0.11 -4.14 32.24
CA LEU A 118 -0.89 -5.10 31.77
C LEU A 118 -1.90 -4.48 30.80
N LEU A 119 -2.45 -3.30 31.14
CA LEU A 119 -3.57 -2.74 30.41
C LEU A 119 -3.14 -1.91 29.19
N THR A 120 -1.99 -1.24 29.23
CA THR A 120 -1.57 -0.40 28.10
C THR A 120 -1.40 -1.19 26.82
N PRO A 121 -0.67 -2.32 26.75
CA PRO A 121 -0.57 -3.10 25.51
C PRO A 121 -1.93 -3.63 25.04
N LEU A 122 -2.75 -4.13 25.95
CA LEU A 122 -4.06 -4.70 25.65
C LEU A 122 -5.01 -3.64 25.07
N LEU A 123 -5.16 -2.52 25.78
CA LEU A 123 -6.04 -1.43 25.35
C LEU A 123 -5.54 -0.77 24.07
N THR A 124 -4.22 -0.62 23.91
CA THR A 124 -3.63 -0.09 22.67
C THR A 124 -3.97 -0.97 21.48
N LEU A 125 -3.79 -2.29 21.55
CA LEU A 125 -4.12 -3.21 20.46
C LEU A 125 -5.62 -3.23 20.17
N LEU A 126 -6.47 -3.29 21.19
CA LEU A 126 -7.93 -3.33 21.00
C LEU A 126 -8.45 -2.04 20.37
N THR A 127 -8.06 -0.89 20.91
CA THR A 127 -8.53 0.42 20.39
C THR A 127 -7.96 0.71 19.00
N THR A 128 -6.68 0.41 18.77
CA THR A 128 -6.06 0.59 17.46
C THR A 128 -6.64 -0.39 16.46
N GLY A 129 -6.88 -1.65 16.83
CA GLY A 129 -7.53 -2.64 15.96
C GLY A 129 -8.91 -2.21 15.55
N PHE A 130 -9.74 -1.76 16.47
CA PHE A 130 -11.05 -1.21 16.17
C PHE A 130 -10.97 -0.01 15.20
N LEU A 131 -10.12 0.98 15.49
CA LEU A 131 -9.93 2.13 14.62
C LEU A 131 -9.38 1.74 13.24
N THR A 132 -8.53 0.71 13.18
CA THR A 132 -7.97 0.23 11.92
C THR A 132 -9.05 -0.27 10.99
N PHE A 133 -9.91 -1.17 11.46
CA PHE A 133 -10.90 -1.80 10.59
C PHE A 133 -12.13 -0.92 10.36
N VAL A 134 -12.50 -0.05 11.32
CA VAL A 134 -13.69 0.80 11.21
C VAL A 134 -13.40 2.12 10.50
N VAL A 135 -12.21 2.69 10.66
CA VAL A 135 -11.93 4.06 10.18
C VAL A 135 -10.78 4.09 9.20
N VAL A 136 -9.58 3.71 9.65
CA VAL A 136 -8.33 3.92 8.88
C VAL A 136 -8.34 3.10 7.59
N GLY A 137 -8.75 1.86 7.69
CA GLY A 137 -8.76 0.95 6.56
C GLY A 137 -9.70 1.40 5.44
N PRO A 138 -10.98 1.62 5.73
CA PRO A 138 -11.91 2.14 4.74
C PRO A 138 -11.47 3.46 4.11
N LEU A 139 -11.01 4.44 4.91
CA LEU A 139 -10.52 5.73 4.40
C LEU A 139 -9.34 5.58 3.44
N THR A 140 -8.37 4.75 3.81
CA THR A 140 -7.18 4.55 2.97
C THR A 140 -7.50 3.74 1.71
N ARG A 141 -8.50 2.86 1.75
CA ARG A 141 -9.02 2.15 0.59
C ARG A 141 -9.71 3.11 -0.39
N GLU A 142 -10.61 3.96 0.10
CA GLU A 142 -11.27 4.98 -0.72
C GLU A 142 -10.24 5.90 -1.40
N LEU A 143 -9.23 6.33 -0.67
CA LEU A 143 -8.14 7.13 -1.23
C LEU A 143 -7.41 6.38 -2.36
N SER A 144 -7.16 5.09 -2.18
CA SER A 144 -6.54 4.26 -3.22
C SER A 144 -7.44 4.13 -4.46
N ILE A 145 -8.75 3.95 -4.28
CA ILE A 145 -9.72 3.89 -5.39
C ILE A 145 -9.75 5.22 -6.16
N TRP A 146 -9.80 6.35 -5.47
CA TRP A 146 -9.80 7.66 -6.14
C TRP A 146 -8.54 7.91 -6.95
N ILE A 147 -7.37 7.52 -6.41
CA ILE A 147 -6.10 7.61 -7.14
C ILE A 147 -6.15 6.75 -8.40
N THR A 148 -6.64 5.54 -8.29
CA THR A 148 -6.80 4.59 -9.40
C THR A 148 -7.75 5.09 -10.47
N ASP A 149 -8.94 5.54 -10.08
CA ASP A 149 -9.93 6.10 -11.00
C ASP A 149 -9.36 7.33 -11.72
N GLY A 150 -8.63 8.18 -11.00
CA GLY A 150 -7.94 9.33 -11.59
C GLY A 150 -6.89 8.94 -12.62
N LEU A 151 -6.11 7.90 -12.34
CA LEU A 151 -5.10 7.39 -13.28
C LEU A 151 -5.75 6.76 -14.52
N ASN A 152 -6.80 5.97 -14.33
CA ASN A 152 -7.54 5.35 -15.42
C ASN A 152 -8.21 6.41 -16.31
N TRP A 153 -8.85 7.41 -15.70
CA TRP A 153 -9.41 8.54 -16.43
C TRP A 153 -8.33 9.30 -17.22
N MET A 154 -7.19 9.54 -16.60
CA MET A 154 -6.07 10.23 -17.25
C MET A 154 -5.59 9.46 -18.48
N TYR A 155 -5.41 8.15 -18.37
CA TYR A 155 -4.95 7.31 -19.47
C TYR A 155 -6.00 7.21 -20.59
N THR A 156 -7.27 6.93 -20.27
CA THR A 156 -8.34 6.75 -21.25
C THR A 156 -8.69 8.04 -21.97
N THR A 157 -8.61 9.20 -21.31
CA THR A 157 -8.98 10.50 -21.88
C THR A 157 -7.82 11.15 -22.63
N LEU A 158 -6.61 11.07 -22.09
CA LEU A 158 -5.43 11.76 -22.64
C LEU A 158 -4.55 10.86 -23.52
N GLY A 159 -4.82 9.55 -23.60
CA GLY A 159 -4.07 8.60 -24.41
C GLY A 159 -2.56 8.64 -24.13
N ALA A 160 -1.75 8.87 -25.18
CA ALA A 160 -0.28 8.91 -25.06
C ALA A 160 0.23 9.97 -24.07
N VAL A 161 -0.46 11.12 -23.96
CA VAL A 161 -0.11 12.17 -22.99
C VAL A 161 -0.40 11.67 -21.57
N GLY A 162 -1.47 10.93 -21.38
CA GLY A 162 -1.78 10.27 -20.10
C GLY A 162 -0.70 9.26 -19.72
N GLY A 163 -0.22 8.45 -20.66
CA GLY A 163 0.90 7.52 -20.46
C GLY A 163 2.19 8.24 -20.03
N LEU A 164 2.54 9.33 -20.71
CA LEU A 164 3.68 10.18 -20.35
C LEU A 164 3.56 10.73 -18.92
N LEU A 165 2.40 11.27 -18.56
CA LEU A 165 2.15 11.80 -17.23
C LEU A 165 2.20 10.70 -16.17
N PHE A 166 1.62 9.55 -16.45
CA PHE A 166 1.65 8.41 -15.54
C PHE A 166 3.08 7.89 -15.32
N GLY A 167 3.87 7.73 -16.40
CA GLY A 167 5.28 7.35 -16.30
C GLY A 167 6.11 8.33 -15.47
N LEU A 168 5.84 9.63 -15.61
CA LEU A 168 6.48 10.67 -14.80
C LEU A 168 6.15 10.53 -13.32
N VAL A 169 4.87 10.26 -12.99
CA VAL A 169 4.37 10.23 -11.60
C VAL A 169 4.56 8.87 -10.95
N TYR A 170 4.79 7.81 -11.73
CA TYR A 170 4.90 6.44 -11.22
C TYR A 170 5.99 6.28 -10.14
N SER A 171 7.20 6.79 -10.39
CA SER A 171 8.29 6.69 -9.41
C SER A 171 7.98 7.42 -8.07
N PRO A 172 7.39 8.62 -8.03
CA PRO A 172 6.82 9.20 -6.82
C PRO A 172 5.77 8.33 -6.14
N ILE A 173 4.87 7.68 -6.91
CA ILE A 173 3.88 6.75 -6.35
C ILE A 173 4.56 5.55 -5.70
N VAL A 174 5.63 5.01 -6.31
CA VAL A 174 6.44 3.93 -5.71
C VAL A 174 7.03 4.36 -4.37
N VAL A 175 7.52 5.60 -4.25
CA VAL A 175 8.07 6.14 -2.99
C VAL A 175 7.03 6.18 -1.88
N THR A 176 5.76 6.45 -2.20
CA THR A 176 4.67 6.44 -1.22
C THR A 176 4.18 5.03 -0.87
N GLY A 177 4.56 4.01 -1.63
CA GLY A 177 4.07 2.63 -1.49
C GLY A 177 2.66 2.39 -2.05
N LEU A 178 2.01 3.41 -2.65
CA LEU A 178 0.68 3.30 -3.25
C LEU A 178 0.64 2.32 -4.44
N HIS A 179 1.76 2.17 -5.16
CA HIS A 179 1.87 1.21 -6.28
C HIS A 179 1.52 -0.23 -5.89
N GLN A 180 1.64 -0.59 -4.61
CA GLN A 180 1.25 -1.91 -4.10
C GLN A 180 -0.26 -2.15 -4.15
N SER A 181 -1.06 -1.11 -4.35
CA SER A 181 -2.51 -1.23 -4.54
C SER A 181 -2.91 -1.49 -6.01
N PHE A 182 -2.00 -1.27 -6.96
CA PHE A 182 -2.28 -1.43 -8.39
C PHE A 182 -2.70 -2.84 -8.83
N PRO A 183 -2.18 -3.95 -8.28
CA PRO A 183 -2.64 -5.28 -8.64
C PRO A 183 -4.16 -5.47 -8.51
N ALA A 184 -4.78 -4.77 -7.57
CA ALA A 184 -6.25 -4.82 -7.41
C ALA A 184 -6.99 -4.17 -8.59
N VAL A 185 -6.32 -3.29 -9.35
CA VAL A 185 -6.84 -2.59 -10.53
C VAL A 185 -6.43 -3.27 -11.82
N GLU A 186 -5.20 -3.78 -11.86
CA GLU A 186 -4.62 -4.45 -13.02
C GLU A 186 -5.40 -5.72 -13.39
N ILE A 187 -5.86 -6.49 -12.37
CA ILE A 187 -6.59 -7.74 -12.62
C ILE A 187 -7.87 -7.52 -13.44
N PRO A 188 -8.76 -6.58 -13.10
CA PRO A 188 -9.91 -6.23 -13.94
C PRO A 188 -9.54 -5.69 -15.31
N LEU A 189 -8.51 -4.86 -15.40
CA LEU A 189 -8.05 -4.29 -16.68
C LEU A 189 -7.56 -5.37 -17.63
N LEU A 190 -6.86 -6.40 -17.14
CA LEU A 190 -6.41 -7.55 -17.93
C LEU A 190 -7.58 -8.35 -18.53
N GLN A 191 -8.74 -8.36 -17.86
CA GLN A 191 -9.94 -9.06 -18.32
C GLN A 191 -10.77 -8.24 -19.33
N GLY A 192 -10.54 -6.93 -19.45
CA GLY A 192 -11.33 -6.02 -20.26
C GLY A 192 -10.53 -5.22 -21.28
N ALA A 193 -10.30 -3.94 -21.02
CA ALA A 193 -9.74 -2.97 -21.98
C ALA A 193 -8.21 -3.12 -22.23
N GLY A 194 -7.54 -3.97 -21.47
CA GLY A 194 -6.08 -4.11 -21.48
C GLY A 194 -5.42 -3.32 -20.35
N ASP A 195 -4.37 -3.91 -19.79
CA ASP A 195 -3.61 -3.29 -18.70
C ASP A 195 -2.55 -2.33 -19.25
N PHE A 196 -2.67 -1.06 -18.92
CA PHE A 196 -1.69 -0.03 -19.25
C PHE A 196 -0.72 0.25 -18.08
N ILE A 197 -1.10 -0.14 -16.85
CA ILE A 197 -0.33 0.15 -15.64
C ILE A 197 0.96 -0.65 -15.64
N PHE A 198 0.87 -1.96 -15.85
CA PHE A 198 2.02 -2.87 -15.78
C PHE A 198 3.13 -2.56 -16.81
N PRO A 199 2.83 -2.30 -18.10
CA PRO A 199 3.86 -1.88 -19.05
C PRO A 199 4.59 -0.61 -18.64
N ILE A 200 3.86 0.43 -18.24
CA ILE A 200 4.48 1.72 -17.81
C ILE A 200 5.27 1.53 -16.52
N ALA A 201 4.75 0.75 -15.58
CA ALA A 201 5.45 0.40 -14.35
C ALA A 201 6.77 -0.32 -14.63
N SER A 202 6.77 -1.29 -15.56
CA SER A 202 7.96 -2.04 -15.94
C SER A 202 9.03 -1.15 -16.56
N VAL A 203 8.64 -0.24 -17.44
CA VAL A 203 9.56 0.75 -18.04
C VAL A 203 10.11 1.70 -16.99
N ALA A 204 9.27 2.19 -16.07
CA ALA A 204 9.72 3.06 -14.97
C ALA A 204 10.71 2.35 -14.04
N ASN A 205 10.51 1.06 -13.78
CA ASN A 205 11.42 0.26 -12.98
C ASN A 205 12.79 0.12 -13.67
N VAL A 206 12.79 -0.20 -14.96
CA VAL A 206 14.02 -0.29 -15.77
C VAL A 206 14.72 1.08 -15.83
N ALA A 207 13.98 2.17 -16.02
CA ALA A 207 14.55 3.52 -16.05
C ALA A 207 15.25 3.88 -14.74
N GLN A 208 14.63 3.61 -13.59
CA GLN A 208 15.24 3.84 -12.28
C GLN A 208 16.48 2.94 -12.06
N GLY A 209 16.45 1.70 -12.54
CA GLY A 209 17.57 0.78 -12.52
C GLY A 209 18.72 1.24 -13.38
N ALA A 210 18.45 1.67 -14.61
CA ALA A 210 19.45 2.19 -15.54
C ALA A 210 20.19 3.41 -14.99
N VAL A 211 19.45 4.32 -14.35
CA VAL A 211 20.05 5.51 -13.72
C VAL A 211 20.94 5.11 -12.52
N ALA A 212 20.51 4.14 -11.70
CA ALA A 212 21.34 3.60 -10.63
C ALA A 212 22.62 2.95 -11.19
N LEU A 213 22.54 2.19 -12.29
CA LEU A 213 23.71 1.65 -12.98
C LEU A 213 24.59 2.75 -13.56
N ALA A 214 24.04 3.85 -14.08
CA ALA A 214 24.85 5.00 -14.51
C ALA A 214 25.63 5.60 -13.33
N VAL A 215 25.04 5.68 -12.14
CA VAL A 215 25.77 6.06 -10.91
C VAL A 215 26.88 5.07 -10.60
N PHE A 216 26.65 3.76 -10.74
CA PHE A 216 27.70 2.74 -10.57
C PHE A 216 28.92 2.99 -11.44
N PHE A 217 28.73 3.33 -12.71
CA PHE A 217 29.86 3.57 -13.62
C PHE A 217 30.58 4.90 -13.35
N ASN A 218 29.87 5.91 -12.86
CA ASN A 218 30.43 7.26 -12.72
C ASN A 218 30.93 7.59 -11.32
N THR A 219 30.50 6.86 -10.27
CA THR A 219 30.94 7.17 -8.90
C THR A 219 32.34 6.62 -8.58
N ARG A 220 33.11 7.41 -7.83
CA ARG A 220 34.42 7.00 -7.29
C ARG A 220 34.34 6.44 -5.87
N ASP A 221 33.22 6.67 -5.17
CA ASP A 221 33.00 6.13 -3.83
C ASP A 221 32.69 4.62 -3.93
N ALA A 222 33.58 3.79 -3.38
CA ALA A 222 33.48 2.33 -3.42
C ALA A 222 32.17 1.82 -2.76
N LYS A 223 31.72 2.46 -1.67
CA LYS A 223 30.48 2.09 -0.98
C LYS A 223 29.26 2.38 -1.84
N MET A 224 29.19 3.58 -2.41
CA MET A 224 28.12 3.97 -3.31
C MET A 224 28.13 3.11 -4.58
N LYS A 225 29.31 2.80 -5.11
CA LYS A 225 29.48 1.95 -6.29
C LYS A 225 28.90 0.55 -6.06
N GLY A 226 29.26 -0.11 -4.97
CA GLY A 226 28.70 -1.42 -4.63
C GLY A 226 27.18 -1.40 -4.48
N LEU A 227 26.65 -0.39 -3.76
CA LEU A 227 25.21 -0.22 -3.58
C LEU A 227 24.49 0.02 -4.93
N ALA A 228 25.00 0.92 -5.76
CA ALA A 228 24.40 1.28 -7.04
C ALA A 228 24.41 0.12 -8.04
N GLY A 229 25.49 -0.69 -8.07
CA GLY A 229 25.56 -1.87 -8.92
C GLY A 229 24.53 -2.93 -8.53
N ALA A 230 24.50 -3.31 -7.25
CA ALA A 230 23.56 -4.32 -6.75
C ALA A 230 22.09 -3.88 -6.88
N SER A 231 21.79 -2.63 -6.49
CA SER A 231 20.42 -2.12 -6.55
C SER A 231 19.94 -1.83 -7.97
N GLY A 232 20.84 -1.36 -8.85
CA GLY A 232 20.52 -1.16 -10.26
C GLY A 232 20.22 -2.48 -10.97
N ALA A 233 21.01 -3.53 -10.73
CA ALA A 233 20.72 -4.86 -11.22
C ALA A 233 19.36 -5.39 -10.69
N SER A 234 19.11 -5.25 -9.39
CA SER A 234 17.82 -5.63 -8.77
C SER A 234 16.62 -4.94 -9.42
N ALA A 235 16.76 -3.66 -9.75
CA ALA A 235 15.69 -2.87 -10.36
C ALA A 235 15.32 -3.35 -11.77
N VAL A 236 16.26 -3.83 -12.55
CA VAL A 236 16.00 -4.44 -13.87
C VAL A 236 15.10 -5.69 -13.74
N PHE A 237 15.20 -6.40 -12.63
CA PHE A 237 14.33 -7.54 -12.31
C PHE A 237 13.02 -7.13 -11.58
N GLY A 238 12.69 -5.84 -11.53
CA GLY A 238 11.44 -5.32 -10.96
C GLY A 238 11.49 -4.96 -9.48
N ILE A 239 12.62 -5.13 -8.80
CA ILE A 239 12.78 -4.75 -7.38
C ILE A 239 13.51 -3.40 -7.32
N THR A 240 12.76 -2.32 -7.39
CA THR A 240 13.28 -0.95 -7.55
C THR A 240 13.54 -0.21 -6.26
N GLU A 241 12.97 -0.64 -5.14
CA GLU A 241 13.08 0.03 -3.86
C GLU A 241 14.54 0.29 -3.44
N PRO A 242 15.48 -0.68 -3.55
CA PRO A 242 16.89 -0.43 -3.23
C PRO A 242 17.54 0.63 -4.11
N ALA A 243 17.20 0.67 -5.40
CA ALA A 243 17.71 1.68 -6.34
C ALA A 243 17.15 3.06 -6.03
N ILE A 244 15.84 3.16 -5.82
CA ILE A 244 15.16 4.42 -5.54
C ILE A 244 15.63 4.99 -4.19
N PHE A 245 15.51 4.23 -3.10
CA PHE A 245 15.81 4.75 -1.75
C PHE A 245 17.30 4.77 -1.44
N GLY A 246 18.07 3.78 -1.91
CA GLY A 246 19.49 3.65 -1.61
C GLY A 246 20.39 4.59 -2.43
N VAL A 247 20.02 4.87 -3.68
CA VAL A 247 20.84 5.59 -4.64
C VAL A 247 20.14 6.85 -5.16
N ASN A 248 19.01 6.70 -5.88
CA ASN A 248 18.45 7.75 -6.71
C ASN A 248 17.90 8.91 -5.88
N LEU A 249 17.11 8.66 -4.85
CA LEU A 249 16.61 9.67 -3.92
C LEU A 249 17.71 10.30 -3.07
N ARG A 250 18.70 9.49 -2.68
CA ARG A 250 19.83 9.99 -1.90
C ARG A 250 20.66 11.02 -2.66
N LEU A 251 20.84 10.83 -3.95
CA LEU A 251 21.56 11.73 -4.85
C LEU A 251 20.64 12.80 -5.47
N ARG A 252 19.33 12.65 -5.36
CA ARG A 252 18.24 13.51 -5.89
C ARG A 252 18.15 13.52 -7.42
N TRP A 253 19.16 14.04 -8.13
CA TRP A 253 19.15 14.16 -9.60
C TRP A 253 18.88 12.84 -10.34
N PRO A 254 19.49 11.70 -9.97
CA PRO A 254 19.21 10.43 -10.59
C PRO A 254 17.71 10.06 -10.56
N PHE A 255 17.02 10.37 -9.46
CA PHE A 255 15.60 10.10 -9.33
C PHE A 255 14.77 10.84 -10.38
N PHE A 256 15.01 12.14 -10.56
CA PHE A 256 14.29 12.94 -11.56
C PHE A 256 14.64 12.56 -13.00
N ILE A 257 15.88 12.16 -13.26
CA ILE A 257 16.28 11.64 -14.58
C ILE A 257 15.52 10.34 -14.88
N GLY A 258 15.45 9.43 -13.91
CA GLY A 258 14.67 8.19 -14.04
C GLY A 258 13.18 8.43 -14.28
N MET A 259 12.58 9.42 -13.61
CA MET A 259 11.19 9.85 -13.87
C MET A 259 11.01 10.35 -15.29
N GLY A 260 11.91 11.23 -15.77
CA GLY A 260 11.86 11.76 -17.13
C GLY A 260 12.04 10.67 -18.19
N ALA A 261 12.94 9.72 -17.96
CA ALA A 261 13.13 8.57 -18.85
C ALA A 261 11.87 7.68 -18.91
N ALA A 262 11.26 7.40 -17.77
CA ALA A 262 10.02 6.64 -17.69
C ALA A 262 8.84 7.33 -18.38
N ALA A 263 8.83 8.67 -18.41
CA ALA A 263 7.77 9.43 -19.07
C ALA A 263 7.85 9.33 -20.61
N ILE A 264 9.06 9.25 -21.17
CA ILE A 264 9.29 9.31 -22.64
C ILE A 264 9.21 7.91 -23.27
N SER A 265 9.37 6.87 -22.48
CA SER A 265 9.40 5.48 -22.95
C SER A 265 8.03 4.86 -23.01
#